data_8c639738249d0e2a5fce8b63895c52a5
#
_entry.id   8c639738249d0e2a5fce8b63895c52a5
#
_cell.length_a   1.000
_cell.length_b   1.000
_cell.length_c   1.000
_cell.angle_alpha   90.00
_cell.angle_beta   90.00
_cell.angle_gamma   90.00
#
_symmetry.space_group_name_H-M   'P 1'
#
loop_
_entity.id
_entity.type
_entity.pdbx_description
1 polymer ?
#
loop_
_entity_poly.entity_id
_entity_poly.type
_entity_poly.pdbx_seq_one_letter_code
_entity_poly.pdbx_strand_id
1 'polypeptide(L)'
;MVNIEFRGVDLHTHTTSSDGICSPSEVVCMAAEKHLYALAITDHDTSEGIPEALDAGEKYGIEIVCGVEFTVNYEPVAHILGLNLDINNPLLKKYLKKLERTRLKLLIKAIKIVRENGINVNVKSIYSLKGTVTILTLKEYLIEQDFIHTGDWIDNELLIILDEWKVKTLGVKECIELIHACGGVAILAHPMFLSNDYMKIKHMIIDMKADGLDGIEVIHPSHKPDEEILLHGWATELRLLRSGGSDFHGTHDRMYLADGEENSNLFIPYTYLEAMKVYIKC
;
A
#
# COMPACT_ATOMS: atom_id res chain seq x y z
N MET A 1 1.58 -33.37 5.07
CA MET A 1 1.85 -32.20 4.22
C MET A 1 0.50 -31.49 4.06
N VAL A 2 0.37 -30.28 4.60
CA VAL A 2 -0.84 -29.46 4.38
C VAL A 2 -0.85 -29.09 2.89
N ASN A 3 -1.99 -29.25 2.23
CA ASN A 3 -2.13 -28.91 0.82
C ASN A 3 -1.89 -27.41 0.66
N ILE A 4 -1.05 -27.00 -0.29
CA ILE A 4 -0.64 -25.60 -0.54
C ILE A 4 -1.87 -24.70 -0.80
N GLU A 5 -2.93 -25.26 -1.41
CA GLU A 5 -4.17 -24.55 -1.71
C GLU A 5 -4.88 -23.99 -0.48
N PHE A 6 -4.65 -24.58 0.71
CA PHE A 6 -5.29 -24.18 1.97
C PHE A 6 -4.43 -23.27 2.85
N ARG A 7 -3.36 -22.67 2.29
CA ARG A 7 -2.48 -21.76 3.00
C ARG A 7 -2.86 -20.32 2.71
N GLY A 8 -3.16 -19.56 3.76
CA GLY A 8 -3.46 -18.14 3.62
C GLY A 8 -2.22 -17.27 3.62
N VAL A 9 -2.29 -16.16 2.88
CA VAL A 9 -1.29 -15.09 2.86
C VAL A 9 -1.97 -13.74 3.01
N ASP A 10 -1.18 -12.70 3.29
CA ASP A 10 -1.61 -11.32 3.19
C ASP A 10 -0.57 -10.55 2.38
N LEU A 11 -0.96 -10.04 1.21
CA LEU A 11 -0.03 -9.43 0.27
C LEU A 11 -0.12 -7.89 0.21
N HIS A 12 -0.83 -7.28 1.18
CA HIS A 12 -0.99 -5.84 1.27
C HIS A 12 -1.18 -5.42 2.74
N THR A 13 -0.11 -4.92 3.37
CA THR A 13 -0.14 -4.48 4.77
C THR A 13 0.77 -3.29 5.02
N HIS A 14 0.41 -2.46 5.99
CA HIS A 14 1.12 -1.24 6.38
C HIS A 14 1.62 -1.31 7.82
N THR A 15 2.71 -0.59 8.06
CA THR A 15 3.37 -0.53 9.36
C THR A 15 3.62 0.92 9.80
N THR A 16 4.26 1.10 10.94
CA THR A 16 4.73 2.43 11.38
C THR A 16 5.82 3.03 10.48
N SER A 17 6.26 2.33 9.45
CA SER A 17 7.15 2.91 8.44
C SER A 17 6.40 3.77 7.41
N SER A 18 5.08 3.63 7.32
CA SER A 18 4.20 4.56 6.58
C SER A 18 3.11 5.12 7.50
N ASP A 19 1.90 4.65 7.40
CA ASP A 19 0.70 5.15 8.08
C ASP A 19 -0.04 4.09 8.91
N GLY A 20 0.53 2.90 9.04
CA GLY A 20 0.08 1.92 10.03
C GLY A 20 0.48 2.28 11.46
N ILE A 21 -0.23 1.72 12.44
CA ILE A 21 0.03 1.99 13.88
C ILE A 21 0.84 0.90 14.58
N CYS A 22 1.10 -0.23 13.92
CA CYS A 22 1.90 -1.35 14.44
C CYS A 22 3.28 -1.34 13.80
N SER A 23 4.34 -1.65 14.58
CA SER A 23 5.67 -1.84 14.03
C SER A 23 5.73 -3.04 13.08
N PRO A 24 6.72 -3.11 12.17
CA PRO A 24 6.90 -4.28 11.31
C PRO A 24 6.93 -5.60 12.09
N SER A 25 7.65 -5.65 13.20
CA SER A 25 7.72 -6.84 14.05
C SER A 25 6.38 -7.21 14.69
N GLU A 26 5.57 -6.21 15.10
CA GLU A 26 4.21 -6.46 15.64
C GLU A 26 3.30 -7.03 14.57
N VAL A 27 3.31 -6.49 13.33
CA VAL A 27 2.49 -7.00 12.23
C VAL A 27 2.87 -8.44 11.88
N VAL A 28 4.16 -8.76 11.82
CA VAL A 28 4.65 -10.13 11.57
C VAL A 28 4.24 -11.08 12.71
N CYS A 29 4.30 -10.64 13.97
CA CYS A 29 3.83 -11.44 15.10
C CYS A 29 2.33 -11.76 15.00
N MET A 30 1.51 -10.75 14.69
CA MET A 30 0.07 -10.92 14.48
C MET A 30 -0.23 -11.87 13.31
N ALA A 31 0.53 -11.79 12.22
CA ALA A 31 0.42 -12.69 11.08
C ALA A 31 0.72 -14.17 11.48
N ALA A 32 1.72 -14.38 12.36
CA ALA A 32 2.03 -15.70 12.92
C ALA A 32 0.88 -16.25 13.77
N GLU A 33 0.27 -15.42 14.60
CA GLU A 33 -0.87 -15.79 15.45
C GLU A 33 -2.10 -16.15 14.59
N LYS A 34 -2.24 -15.55 13.43
CA LYS A 34 -3.29 -15.85 12.44
C LYS A 34 -2.92 -17.01 11.49
N HIS A 35 -1.80 -17.69 11.72
CA HIS A 35 -1.34 -18.82 10.93
C HIS A 35 -1.11 -18.50 9.44
N LEU A 36 -0.80 -17.24 9.09
CA LEU A 36 -0.42 -16.86 7.75
C LEU A 36 0.91 -17.52 7.35
N TYR A 37 1.02 -17.95 6.10
CA TYR A 37 2.25 -18.54 5.54
C TYR A 37 3.20 -17.50 5.00
N ALA A 38 2.67 -16.41 4.44
CA ALA A 38 3.45 -15.29 3.98
C ALA A 38 2.72 -13.97 4.26
N LEU A 39 3.52 -12.92 4.44
CA LEU A 39 3.07 -11.56 4.67
C LEU A 39 3.88 -10.62 3.79
N ALA A 40 3.24 -9.75 3.02
CA ALA A 40 3.92 -8.64 2.36
C ALA A 40 3.90 -7.39 3.24
N ILE A 41 5.04 -6.75 3.39
CA ILE A 41 5.13 -5.38 3.91
C ILE A 41 5.15 -4.45 2.70
N THR A 42 4.13 -3.60 2.59
CA THR A 42 3.88 -2.75 1.42
C THR A 42 3.66 -1.29 1.81
N ASP A 43 4.42 -0.81 2.77
CA ASP A 43 4.35 0.57 3.24
C ASP A 43 4.37 1.60 2.10
N HIS A 44 3.57 2.67 2.21
CA HIS A 44 3.46 3.71 1.20
C HIS A 44 4.79 4.40 0.92
N ASP A 45 5.28 4.27 -0.32
CA ASP A 45 6.46 4.95 -0.86
C ASP A 45 7.73 4.78 -0.02
N THR A 46 7.86 3.66 0.71
CA THR A 46 9.03 3.35 1.53
C THR A 46 9.27 1.84 1.64
N SER A 47 10.52 1.45 1.88
CA SER A 47 10.91 0.07 2.19
C SER A 47 11.59 -0.05 3.56
N GLU A 48 11.49 0.98 4.40
CA GLU A 48 12.25 1.05 5.66
C GLU A 48 11.79 0.02 6.69
N GLY A 49 10.52 -0.42 6.64
CA GLY A 49 9.99 -1.47 7.54
C GLY A 49 10.45 -2.88 7.20
N ILE A 50 10.91 -3.12 5.97
CA ILE A 50 11.20 -4.47 5.47
C ILE A 50 12.35 -5.16 6.23
N PRO A 51 13.49 -4.52 6.55
CA PRO A 51 14.56 -5.19 7.30
C PRO A 51 14.09 -5.73 8.66
N GLU A 52 13.32 -4.95 9.43
CA GLU A 52 12.76 -5.38 10.71
C GLU A 52 11.76 -6.52 10.52
N ALA A 53 10.93 -6.47 9.49
CA ALA A 53 9.97 -7.52 9.17
C ALA A 53 10.68 -8.84 8.77
N LEU A 54 11.78 -8.79 8.04
CA LEU A 54 12.57 -9.96 7.68
C LEU A 54 13.14 -10.64 8.92
N ASP A 55 13.73 -9.88 9.85
CA ASP A 55 14.25 -10.43 11.12
C ASP A 55 13.11 -11.07 11.95
N ALA A 56 11.94 -10.42 11.98
CA ALA A 56 10.77 -10.98 12.65
C ALA A 56 10.22 -12.23 11.93
N GLY A 57 10.23 -12.25 10.59
CA GLY A 57 9.82 -13.38 9.78
C GLY A 57 10.66 -14.64 10.07
N GLU A 58 11.99 -14.49 10.18
CA GLU A 58 12.88 -15.58 10.60
C GLU A 58 12.53 -16.10 12.01
N LYS A 59 12.24 -15.18 12.93
CA LYS A 59 11.90 -15.51 14.32
C LYS A 59 10.57 -16.27 14.44
N TYR A 60 9.56 -15.89 13.69
CA TYR A 60 8.21 -16.44 13.77
C TYR A 60 7.91 -17.52 12.72
N GLY A 61 8.82 -17.76 11.78
CA GLY A 61 8.67 -18.77 10.73
C GLY A 61 7.68 -18.40 9.64
N ILE A 62 7.54 -17.10 9.34
CA ILE A 62 6.68 -16.56 8.29
C ILE A 62 7.54 -16.08 7.12
N GLU A 63 7.12 -16.40 5.91
CA GLU A 63 7.74 -15.85 4.71
C GLU A 63 7.38 -14.36 4.56
N ILE A 64 8.39 -13.49 4.48
CA ILE A 64 8.19 -12.06 4.24
C ILE A 64 8.38 -11.75 2.75
N VAL A 65 7.36 -11.16 2.14
CA VAL A 65 7.39 -10.64 0.78
C VAL A 65 7.79 -9.18 0.83
N CYS A 66 8.95 -8.85 0.25
CA CYS A 66 9.42 -7.47 0.18
C CYS A 66 8.56 -6.69 -0.83
N GLY A 67 7.84 -5.68 -0.37
CA GLY A 67 6.97 -4.88 -1.21
C GLY A 67 7.01 -3.39 -0.88
N VAL A 68 6.39 -2.63 -1.73
CA VAL A 68 6.10 -1.18 -1.55
C VAL A 68 4.79 -0.89 -2.25
N GLU A 69 3.90 -0.17 -1.60
CA GLU A 69 2.75 0.43 -2.27
C GLU A 69 3.13 1.81 -2.80
N PHE A 70 3.27 1.90 -4.11
CA PHE A 70 3.65 3.14 -4.78
C PHE A 70 2.43 4.01 -5.06
N THR A 71 2.44 5.25 -4.59
CA THR A 71 1.53 6.29 -5.05
C THR A 71 1.93 6.70 -6.47
N VAL A 72 1.01 6.62 -7.44
CA VAL A 72 1.29 7.01 -8.82
C VAL A 72 0.56 8.29 -9.21
N ASN A 73 1.20 9.08 -10.08
CA ASN A 73 0.58 10.27 -10.68
C ASN A 73 -0.47 9.84 -11.71
N TYR A 74 -1.66 9.60 -11.23
CA TYR A 74 -2.82 9.16 -12.00
C TYR A 74 -4.10 9.83 -11.49
N GLU A 75 -5.13 9.96 -12.33
CA GLU A 75 -6.42 10.55 -11.95
C GLU A 75 -7.54 9.58 -12.30
N PRO A 76 -8.30 9.07 -11.31
CA PRO A 76 -8.20 9.34 -9.85
C PRO A 76 -6.91 8.77 -9.25
N VAL A 77 -6.62 9.07 -7.96
CA VAL A 77 -5.45 8.50 -7.26
C VAL A 77 -5.46 6.99 -7.39
N ALA A 78 -4.33 6.45 -7.81
CA ALA A 78 -4.12 5.01 -7.93
C ALA A 78 -2.85 4.59 -7.20
N HIS A 79 -2.84 3.35 -6.71
CA HIS A 79 -1.69 2.75 -6.08
C HIS A 79 -1.28 1.48 -6.81
N ILE A 80 0.03 1.25 -6.90
CA ILE A 80 0.59 0.04 -7.49
C ILE A 80 1.48 -0.63 -6.45
N LEU A 81 1.14 -1.86 -6.09
CA LEU A 81 1.99 -2.71 -5.26
C LEU A 81 3.14 -3.24 -6.13
N GLY A 82 4.36 -2.95 -5.71
CA GLY A 82 5.52 -3.69 -6.17
C GLY A 82 5.77 -4.83 -5.19
N LEU A 83 5.62 -6.09 -5.61
CA LEU A 83 5.83 -7.26 -4.77
C LEU A 83 7.07 -8.05 -5.21
N ASN A 84 7.73 -8.74 -4.27
CA ASN A 84 9.00 -9.44 -4.48
C ASN A 84 10.16 -8.54 -4.94
N LEU A 85 10.22 -7.32 -4.46
CA LEU A 85 11.25 -6.35 -4.82
C LEU A 85 12.63 -6.70 -4.24
N ASP A 86 13.69 -6.52 -5.03
CA ASP A 86 15.04 -6.35 -4.48
C ASP A 86 15.15 -4.96 -3.83
N ILE A 87 14.93 -4.92 -2.52
CA ILE A 87 15.02 -3.67 -1.73
C ILE A 87 16.44 -3.08 -1.69
N ASN A 88 17.44 -3.83 -2.12
CA ASN A 88 18.82 -3.37 -2.24
C ASN A 88 19.13 -2.74 -3.59
N ASN A 89 18.22 -2.83 -4.55
CA ASN A 89 18.38 -2.23 -5.87
C ASN A 89 18.65 -0.72 -5.78
N PRO A 90 19.73 -0.21 -6.37
CA PRO A 90 20.11 1.20 -6.30
C PRO A 90 19.06 2.16 -6.91
N LEU A 91 18.31 1.72 -7.92
CA LEU A 91 17.25 2.52 -8.55
C LEU A 91 16.11 2.74 -7.56
N LEU A 92 15.65 1.66 -6.89
CA LEU A 92 14.61 1.74 -5.87
C LEU A 92 15.04 2.68 -4.74
N LYS A 93 16.21 2.43 -4.15
CA LYS A 93 16.75 3.27 -3.06
C LYS A 93 16.85 4.73 -3.44
N LYS A 94 17.31 5.03 -4.66
CA LYS A 94 17.41 6.41 -5.16
C LYS A 94 16.03 7.06 -5.29
N TYR A 95 15.04 6.32 -5.81
CA TYR A 95 13.68 6.83 -5.98
C TYR A 95 13.00 7.09 -4.63
N LEU A 96 12.97 6.08 -3.74
CA LEU A 96 12.35 6.21 -2.43
C LEU A 96 12.96 7.34 -1.60
N LYS A 97 14.29 7.49 -1.63
CA LYS A 97 14.98 8.61 -0.97
C LYS A 97 14.62 9.98 -1.57
N LYS A 98 14.34 10.06 -2.88
CA LYS A 98 13.83 11.30 -3.50
C LYS A 98 12.43 11.60 -2.97
N LEU A 99 11.55 10.61 -2.87
CA LEU A 99 10.19 10.77 -2.34
C LEU A 99 10.20 11.21 -0.87
N GLU A 100 10.96 10.55 -0.01
CA GLU A 100 11.13 10.92 1.40
C GLU A 100 11.50 12.40 1.56
N ARG A 101 12.53 12.86 0.81
CA ARG A 101 12.96 14.26 0.86
C ARG A 101 11.88 15.23 0.36
N THR A 102 11.10 14.83 -0.63
CA THR A 102 10.01 15.64 -1.15
C THR A 102 8.88 15.72 -0.15
N ARG A 103 8.50 14.58 0.47
CA ARG A 103 7.50 14.51 1.54
C ARG A 103 7.85 15.44 2.70
N LEU A 104 9.10 15.39 3.17
CA LEU A 104 9.56 16.25 4.25
C LEU A 104 9.47 17.75 3.89
N LYS A 105 9.84 18.13 2.68
CA LYS A 105 9.74 19.54 2.21
C LYS A 105 8.28 20.01 2.19
N LEU A 106 7.36 19.18 1.71
CA LEU A 106 5.94 19.51 1.64
C LEU A 106 5.31 19.56 3.03
N LEU A 107 5.70 18.66 3.93
CA LEU A 107 5.27 18.69 5.33
C LEU A 107 5.73 19.98 6.04
N ILE A 108 6.97 20.41 5.83
CA ILE A 108 7.48 21.69 6.36
C ILE A 108 6.66 22.87 5.81
N LYS A 109 6.32 22.84 4.51
CA LYS A 109 5.45 23.85 3.87
C LYS A 109 4.07 23.86 4.52
N ALA A 110 3.46 22.69 4.71
CA ALA A 110 2.15 22.55 5.36
C ALA A 110 2.15 23.10 6.79
N ILE A 111 3.11 22.71 7.61
CA ILE A 111 3.27 23.21 9.00
C ILE A 111 3.43 24.73 9.03
N LYS A 112 4.16 25.30 8.06
CA LYS A 112 4.32 26.76 7.96
C LYS A 112 2.99 27.45 7.69
N ILE A 113 2.19 26.97 6.74
CA ILE A 113 0.86 27.51 6.42
C ILE A 113 -0.04 27.47 7.67
N VAL A 114 -0.08 26.32 8.36
CA VAL A 114 -0.88 26.14 9.58
C VAL A 114 -0.51 27.19 10.65
N ARG A 115 0.80 27.42 10.86
CA ARG A 115 1.30 28.41 11.84
C ARG A 115 1.02 29.86 11.42
N GLU A 116 1.19 30.20 10.16
CA GLU A 116 0.90 31.53 9.63
C GLU A 116 -0.58 31.91 9.77
N ASN A 117 -1.46 30.90 9.91
CA ASN A 117 -2.88 31.07 10.20
C ASN A 117 -3.24 31.02 11.70
N GLY A 118 -2.24 31.18 12.57
CA GLY A 118 -2.46 31.35 14.00
C GLY A 118 -2.61 30.03 14.78
N ILE A 119 -2.52 28.87 14.11
CA ILE A 119 -2.58 27.56 14.76
C ILE A 119 -1.19 27.19 15.26
N ASN A 120 -0.99 27.21 16.57
CA ASN A 120 0.29 26.89 17.16
C ASN A 120 0.47 25.37 17.32
N VAL A 121 0.85 24.71 16.24
CA VAL A 121 1.10 23.27 16.23
C VAL A 121 2.44 22.95 16.90
N ASN A 122 2.41 22.07 17.89
CA ASN A 122 3.61 21.52 18.47
C ASN A 122 4.20 20.44 17.55
N VAL A 123 5.29 20.79 16.89
CA VAL A 123 5.96 19.86 15.94
C VAL A 123 6.38 18.54 16.61
N LYS A 124 6.77 18.58 17.90
CA LYS A 124 7.10 17.35 18.64
C LYS A 124 5.87 16.44 18.79
N SER A 125 4.69 17.01 19.00
CA SER A 125 3.44 16.22 19.08
C SER A 125 3.11 15.56 17.74
N ILE A 126 3.37 16.24 16.60
CA ILE A 126 3.18 15.64 15.27
C ILE A 126 4.17 14.49 15.06
N TYR A 127 5.45 14.69 15.36
CA TYR A 127 6.45 13.62 15.21
C TYR A 127 6.32 12.51 16.27
N SER A 128 5.51 12.69 17.31
CA SER A 128 5.17 11.63 18.27
C SER A 128 3.95 10.81 17.86
N LEU A 129 3.25 11.19 16.78
CA LEU A 129 2.23 10.34 16.17
C LEU A 129 2.92 9.05 15.69
N LYS A 130 2.26 7.93 15.91
CA LYS A 130 2.74 6.67 15.36
C LYS A 130 2.67 6.72 13.83
N GLY A 131 3.68 6.18 13.20
CA GLY A 131 3.78 6.16 11.74
C GLY A 131 4.56 7.34 11.13
N THR A 132 4.73 7.29 9.82
CA THR A 132 5.37 8.37 9.06
C THR A 132 4.43 9.57 8.97
N VAL A 133 4.86 10.73 9.45
CA VAL A 133 4.05 11.95 9.37
C VAL A 133 3.95 12.42 7.92
N THR A 134 2.75 12.36 7.39
CA THR A 134 2.37 12.85 6.06
C THR A 134 1.53 14.13 6.17
N ILE A 135 1.17 14.71 5.04
CA ILE A 135 0.22 15.84 5.02
C ILE A 135 -1.16 15.37 5.46
N LEU A 136 -1.53 14.13 5.12
CA LEU A 136 -2.82 13.56 5.51
C LEU A 136 -2.88 13.35 7.03
N THR A 137 -1.87 12.73 7.64
CA THR A 137 -1.80 12.56 9.10
C THR A 137 -1.73 13.90 9.84
N LEU A 138 -1.07 14.92 9.27
CA LEU A 138 -1.12 16.29 9.81
C LEU A 138 -2.55 16.85 9.77
N LYS A 139 -3.24 16.71 8.65
CA LYS A 139 -4.63 17.17 8.48
C LYS A 139 -5.56 16.48 9.48
N GLU A 140 -5.51 15.15 9.59
CA GLU A 140 -6.29 14.36 10.54
C GLU A 140 -6.03 14.82 11.98
N TYR A 141 -4.76 14.97 12.36
CA TYR A 141 -4.40 15.50 13.68
C TYR A 141 -5.02 16.89 13.95
N LEU A 142 -5.00 17.80 12.96
CA LEU A 142 -5.57 19.13 13.14
C LEU A 142 -7.10 19.09 13.31
N ILE A 143 -7.77 18.18 12.62
CA ILE A 143 -9.22 17.96 12.74
C ILE A 143 -9.53 17.34 14.11
N GLU A 144 -8.83 16.31 14.54
CA GLU A 144 -9.02 15.65 15.84
C GLU A 144 -8.79 16.59 17.03
N GLN A 145 -7.87 17.55 16.89
CA GLN A 145 -7.62 18.56 17.91
C GLN A 145 -8.57 19.77 17.83
N ASP A 146 -9.57 19.73 16.94
CA ASP A 146 -10.54 20.81 16.70
C ASP A 146 -9.89 22.15 16.28
N PHE A 147 -8.69 22.07 15.66
CA PHE A 147 -8.02 23.24 15.13
C PHE A 147 -8.57 23.67 13.78
N ILE A 148 -9.07 22.73 12.98
CA ILE A 148 -9.70 22.96 11.69
C ILE A 148 -10.88 22.01 11.49
N HIS A 149 -11.77 22.36 10.57
CA HIS A 149 -12.86 21.49 10.12
C HIS A 149 -12.69 21.12 8.64
N THR A 150 -13.27 19.98 8.25
CA THR A 150 -13.28 19.58 6.84
C THR A 150 -13.95 20.64 5.98
N GLY A 151 -13.26 21.10 4.94
CA GLY A 151 -13.72 22.16 4.04
C GLY A 151 -13.32 23.58 4.44
N ASP A 152 -12.66 23.75 5.59
CA ASP A 152 -12.07 25.03 5.96
C ASP A 152 -10.97 25.44 4.97
N TRP A 153 -10.63 26.74 4.98
CA TRP A 153 -9.59 27.25 4.09
C TRP A 153 -8.23 26.51 4.26
N ILE A 154 -7.82 26.27 5.52
CA ILE A 154 -6.57 25.53 5.79
C ILE A 154 -6.65 24.09 5.29
N ASP A 155 -7.80 23.43 5.46
CA ASP A 155 -8.02 22.08 4.92
C ASP A 155 -7.82 22.06 3.40
N ASN A 156 -8.37 23.03 2.68
CA ASN A 156 -8.19 23.16 1.24
C ASN A 156 -6.72 23.41 0.84
N GLU A 157 -5.98 24.25 1.59
CA GLU A 157 -4.55 24.48 1.36
C GLU A 157 -3.72 23.20 1.56
N LEU A 158 -4.07 22.38 2.57
CA LEU A 158 -3.40 21.09 2.80
C LEU A 158 -3.69 20.10 1.66
N LEU A 159 -4.91 20.09 1.11
CA LEU A 159 -5.25 19.29 -0.07
C LEU A 159 -4.45 19.72 -1.30
N ILE A 160 -4.25 21.03 -1.52
CA ILE A 160 -3.40 21.52 -2.62
C ILE A 160 -1.95 21.01 -2.47
N ILE A 161 -1.42 20.96 -1.24
CA ILE A 161 -0.07 20.43 -1.00
C ILE A 161 -0.03 18.91 -1.24
N LEU A 162 -1.11 18.21 -0.91
CA LEU A 162 -1.24 16.78 -1.21
C LEU A 162 -1.23 16.51 -2.72
N ASP A 163 -1.90 17.36 -3.52
CA ASP A 163 -1.83 17.29 -4.99
C ASP A 163 -0.42 17.60 -5.50
N GLU A 164 0.31 18.54 -4.90
CA GLU A 164 1.73 18.77 -5.22
C GLU A 164 2.60 17.51 -4.98
N TRP A 165 2.29 16.72 -3.95
CA TRP A 165 2.95 15.43 -3.69
C TRP A 165 2.70 14.45 -4.84
N LYS A 166 1.44 14.25 -5.21
CA LYS A 166 1.03 13.35 -6.28
C LYS A 166 1.76 13.63 -7.59
N VAL A 167 1.87 14.90 -7.99
CA VAL A 167 2.61 15.31 -9.22
C VAL A 167 4.12 15.01 -9.16
N LYS A 168 4.69 14.75 -7.96
CA LYS A 168 6.12 14.38 -7.81
C LYS A 168 6.37 12.87 -7.85
N THR A 169 5.32 12.06 -7.81
CA THR A 169 5.41 10.61 -7.96
C THR A 169 5.60 10.23 -9.43
N LEU A 170 5.88 8.96 -9.70
CA LEU A 170 5.98 8.45 -11.08
C LEU A 170 4.59 8.33 -11.72
N GLY A 171 4.51 8.43 -13.04
CA GLY A 171 3.37 7.93 -13.77
C GLY A 171 3.26 6.40 -13.69
N VAL A 172 2.13 5.85 -14.09
CA VAL A 172 1.87 4.39 -14.04
C VAL A 172 2.97 3.61 -14.73
N LYS A 173 3.28 3.94 -15.97
CA LYS A 173 4.28 3.24 -16.77
C LYS A 173 5.67 3.27 -16.13
N GLU A 174 6.13 4.45 -15.72
CA GLU A 174 7.46 4.59 -15.09
C GLU A 174 7.54 3.84 -13.76
N CYS A 175 6.42 3.76 -13.01
CA CYS A 175 6.34 2.99 -11.78
C CYS A 175 6.46 1.49 -12.06
N ILE A 176 5.73 0.97 -13.04
CA ILE A 176 5.81 -0.43 -13.48
C ILE A 176 7.23 -0.77 -13.94
N GLU A 177 7.85 0.08 -14.78
CA GLU A 177 9.23 -0.09 -15.24
C GLU A 177 10.23 -0.13 -14.07
N LEU A 178 10.04 0.71 -13.05
CA LEU A 178 10.86 0.69 -11.84
C LEU A 178 10.70 -0.62 -11.07
N ILE A 179 9.46 -1.09 -10.86
CA ILE A 179 9.17 -2.35 -10.18
C ILE A 179 9.85 -3.51 -10.90
N HIS A 180 9.71 -3.62 -12.22
CA HIS A 180 10.34 -4.65 -13.03
C HIS A 180 11.88 -4.57 -12.97
N ALA A 181 12.46 -3.36 -13.05
CA ALA A 181 13.90 -3.16 -12.90
C ALA A 181 14.42 -3.57 -11.51
N CYS A 182 13.55 -3.66 -10.52
CA CYS A 182 13.86 -4.14 -9.17
C CYS A 182 13.50 -5.63 -8.96
N GLY A 183 13.17 -6.37 -10.03
CA GLY A 183 12.88 -7.80 -10.00
C GLY A 183 11.51 -8.17 -9.44
N GLY A 184 10.62 -7.19 -9.24
CA GLY A 184 9.28 -7.40 -8.71
C GLY A 184 8.19 -7.54 -9.76
N VAL A 185 6.95 -7.74 -9.29
CA VAL A 185 5.72 -7.70 -10.08
C VAL A 185 4.88 -6.49 -9.70
N ALA A 186 4.24 -5.87 -10.70
CA ALA A 186 3.41 -4.69 -10.53
C ALA A 186 1.92 -5.09 -10.45
N ILE A 187 1.27 -4.83 -9.32
CA ILE A 187 -0.11 -5.18 -9.04
C ILE A 187 -0.92 -3.91 -8.77
N LEU A 188 -2.02 -3.69 -9.48
CA LEU A 188 -2.94 -2.60 -9.17
C LEU A 188 -3.65 -2.88 -7.85
N ALA A 189 -3.46 -2.02 -6.85
CA ALA A 189 -4.09 -2.11 -5.53
C ALA A 189 -5.56 -1.68 -5.60
N HIS A 190 -6.41 -2.32 -4.79
CA HIS A 190 -7.83 -1.99 -4.54
C HIS A 190 -8.55 -1.28 -5.72
N PRO A 191 -8.64 -1.91 -6.91
CA PRO A 191 -9.07 -1.26 -8.15
C PRO A 191 -10.48 -0.65 -8.08
N MET A 192 -11.35 -1.13 -7.18
CA MET A 192 -12.71 -0.60 -7.04
C MET A 192 -12.77 0.83 -6.48
N PHE A 193 -11.67 1.35 -5.92
CA PHE A 193 -11.60 2.77 -5.52
C PHE A 193 -11.42 3.73 -6.70
N LEU A 194 -11.05 3.24 -7.89
CA LEU A 194 -10.80 4.10 -9.05
C LEU A 194 -12.09 4.75 -9.61
N SER A 195 -13.23 4.09 -9.50
CA SER A 195 -14.50 4.63 -10.02
C SER A 195 -15.70 3.84 -9.49
N ASN A 196 -16.87 4.49 -9.48
CA ASN A 196 -18.15 3.80 -9.30
C ASN A 196 -18.66 3.14 -10.59
N ASP A 197 -18.00 3.36 -11.73
CA ASP A 197 -18.32 2.75 -13.03
C ASP A 197 -17.37 1.59 -13.32
N TYR A 198 -17.87 0.36 -13.23
CA TYR A 198 -17.09 -0.85 -13.42
C TYR A 198 -16.47 -0.95 -14.83
N MET A 199 -17.15 -0.44 -15.86
CA MET A 199 -16.59 -0.45 -17.20
C MET A 199 -15.43 0.53 -17.35
N LYS A 200 -15.50 1.66 -16.67
CA LYS A 200 -14.39 2.62 -16.59
C LYS A 200 -13.18 2.00 -15.88
N ILE A 201 -13.40 1.29 -14.75
CA ILE A 201 -12.32 0.56 -14.06
C ILE A 201 -11.67 -0.47 -15.00
N LYS A 202 -12.48 -1.25 -15.71
CA LYS A 202 -11.96 -2.25 -16.67
C LYS A 202 -11.10 -1.62 -17.76
N HIS A 203 -11.51 -0.48 -18.32
CA HIS A 203 -10.71 0.24 -19.31
C HIS A 203 -9.39 0.76 -18.74
N MET A 204 -9.42 1.31 -17.52
CA MET A 204 -8.19 1.73 -16.83
C MET A 204 -7.22 0.55 -16.62
N ILE A 205 -7.73 -0.63 -16.23
CA ILE A 205 -6.91 -1.85 -16.09
C ILE A 205 -6.31 -2.27 -17.43
N ILE A 206 -7.08 -2.17 -18.53
CA ILE A 206 -6.60 -2.48 -19.89
C ILE A 206 -5.47 -1.52 -20.28
N ASP A 207 -5.62 -0.22 -20.02
CA ASP A 207 -4.61 0.77 -20.32
C ASP A 207 -3.34 0.54 -19.50
N MET A 208 -3.48 0.29 -18.18
CA MET A 208 -2.33 -0.03 -17.31
C MET A 208 -1.64 -1.34 -17.72
N LYS A 209 -2.41 -2.33 -18.19
CA LYS A 209 -1.84 -3.56 -18.76
C LYS A 209 -1.02 -3.29 -20.02
N ALA A 210 -1.46 -2.37 -20.88
CA ALA A 210 -0.68 -1.96 -22.05
C ALA A 210 0.64 -1.26 -21.65
N ASP A 211 0.67 -0.64 -20.48
CA ASP A 211 1.89 -0.07 -19.85
C ASP A 211 2.76 -1.12 -19.14
N GLY A 212 2.30 -2.39 -19.04
CA GLY A 212 3.06 -3.50 -18.47
C GLY A 212 2.58 -4.01 -17.11
N LEU A 213 1.39 -3.60 -16.63
CA LEU A 213 0.83 -4.10 -15.36
C LEU A 213 0.72 -5.63 -15.39
N ASP A 214 1.24 -6.29 -14.34
CA ASP A 214 1.29 -7.75 -14.25
C ASP A 214 0.02 -8.36 -13.65
N GLY A 215 -0.63 -7.65 -12.71
CA GLY A 215 -1.78 -8.19 -11.99
C GLY A 215 -2.65 -7.13 -11.32
N ILE A 216 -3.70 -7.61 -10.67
CA ILE A 216 -4.65 -6.78 -9.90
C ILE A 216 -5.00 -7.44 -8.56
N GLU A 217 -5.29 -6.66 -7.55
CA GLU A 217 -5.96 -7.15 -6.36
C GLU A 217 -7.39 -7.56 -6.69
N VAL A 218 -7.72 -8.82 -6.41
CA VAL A 218 -9.06 -9.37 -6.62
C VAL A 218 -9.78 -9.59 -5.30
N ILE A 219 -9.05 -9.81 -4.20
CA ILE A 219 -9.57 -9.98 -2.84
C ILE A 219 -9.08 -8.82 -1.98
N HIS A 220 -10.02 -8.02 -1.46
CA HIS A 220 -9.73 -6.88 -0.58
C HIS A 220 -10.95 -6.60 0.30
N PRO A 221 -10.81 -6.18 1.57
CA PRO A 221 -11.94 -5.97 2.49
C PRO A 221 -13.01 -4.98 2.00
N SER A 222 -12.63 -4.03 1.14
CA SER A 222 -13.58 -3.07 0.56
C SER A 222 -14.35 -3.60 -0.64
N HIS A 223 -13.95 -4.75 -1.19
CA HIS A 223 -14.64 -5.33 -2.34
C HIS A 223 -15.90 -6.07 -1.88
N LYS A 224 -16.99 -5.88 -2.60
CA LYS A 224 -18.19 -6.70 -2.43
C LYS A 224 -18.02 -8.04 -3.15
N PRO A 225 -18.78 -9.07 -2.76
CA PRO A 225 -18.66 -10.40 -3.40
C PRO A 225 -18.88 -10.40 -4.91
N ASP A 226 -19.74 -9.55 -5.44
CA ASP A 226 -19.96 -9.38 -6.89
C ASP A 226 -18.80 -8.66 -7.57
N GLU A 227 -18.14 -7.73 -6.89
CA GLU A 227 -16.94 -7.03 -7.35
C GLU A 227 -15.74 -7.98 -7.42
N GLU A 228 -15.56 -8.86 -6.43
CA GLU A 228 -14.54 -9.91 -6.47
C GLU A 228 -14.74 -10.84 -7.67
N ILE A 229 -15.98 -11.29 -7.92
CA ILE A 229 -16.30 -12.11 -9.10
C ILE A 229 -15.92 -11.39 -10.40
N LEU A 230 -16.22 -10.10 -10.51
CA LEU A 230 -15.85 -9.28 -11.68
C LEU A 230 -14.34 -9.18 -11.85
N LEU A 231 -13.60 -8.89 -10.76
CA LEU A 231 -12.14 -8.76 -10.78
C LEU A 231 -11.46 -10.09 -11.14
N HIS A 232 -11.94 -11.21 -10.60
CA HIS A 232 -11.49 -12.55 -11.00
C HIS A 232 -11.72 -12.83 -12.48
N GLY A 233 -12.89 -12.42 -13.00
CA GLY A 233 -13.24 -12.54 -14.42
C GLY A 233 -12.29 -11.72 -15.29
N TRP A 234 -12.04 -10.45 -14.93
CA TRP A 234 -11.13 -9.57 -15.67
C TRP A 234 -9.68 -10.05 -15.62
N ALA A 235 -9.22 -10.51 -14.46
CA ALA A 235 -7.88 -11.08 -14.34
C ALA A 235 -7.70 -12.30 -15.27
N THR A 236 -8.73 -13.16 -15.39
CA THR A 236 -8.72 -14.30 -16.33
C THR A 236 -8.73 -13.84 -17.79
N GLU A 237 -9.66 -12.97 -18.15
CA GLU A 237 -9.83 -12.46 -19.53
C GLU A 237 -8.57 -11.76 -20.02
N LEU A 238 -7.98 -10.93 -19.14
CA LEU A 238 -6.81 -10.13 -19.45
C LEU A 238 -5.49 -10.87 -19.19
N ARG A 239 -5.51 -12.10 -18.71
CA ARG A 239 -4.31 -12.89 -18.34
C ARG A 239 -3.40 -12.13 -17.37
N LEU A 240 -4.00 -11.54 -16.35
CA LEU A 240 -3.31 -10.86 -15.26
C LEU A 240 -3.13 -11.80 -14.07
N LEU A 241 -2.07 -11.60 -13.31
CA LEU A 241 -1.89 -12.22 -12.01
C LEU A 241 -2.98 -11.73 -11.05
N ARG A 242 -3.28 -12.56 -10.05
CA ARG A 242 -4.19 -12.20 -8.96
C ARG A 242 -3.39 -11.94 -7.70
N SER A 243 -3.81 -10.92 -6.97
CA SER A 243 -3.35 -10.62 -5.63
C SER A 243 -4.54 -10.43 -4.70
N GLY A 244 -4.25 -10.27 -3.44
CA GLY A 244 -5.19 -9.85 -2.42
C GLY A 244 -4.46 -9.50 -1.14
N GLY A 245 -5.08 -8.68 -0.33
CA GLY A 245 -4.53 -8.25 0.94
C GLY A 245 -5.59 -7.60 1.81
N SER A 246 -5.24 -7.40 3.07
CA SER A 246 -6.12 -6.78 4.05
C SER A 246 -6.07 -5.26 4.01
N ASP A 247 -5.02 -4.70 3.41
CA ASP A 247 -4.71 -3.28 3.51
C ASP A 247 -4.65 -2.83 4.99
N PHE A 248 -4.08 -3.70 5.84
CA PHE A 248 -4.02 -3.53 7.28
C PHE A 248 -3.24 -2.28 7.67
N HIS A 249 -3.86 -1.43 8.50
CA HIS A 249 -3.22 -0.26 9.11
C HIS A 249 -3.28 -0.30 10.65
N GLY A 250 -4.04 -1.24 11.22
CA GLY A 250 -4.32 -1.31 12.66
C GLY A 250 -5.32 -0.27 13.16
N THR A 251 -5.99 0.45 12.26
CA THR A 251 -6.98 1.50 12.54
C THR A 251 -8.39 1.04 12.16
N HIS A 252 -9.42 1.79 12.56
CA HIS A 252 -10.86 1.47 12.52
C HIS A 252 -11.33 0.57 11.36
N ASP A 253 -11.07 0.96 10.12
CA ASP A 253 -11.62 0.29 8.95
C ASP A 253 -10.68 -0.82 8.42
N ARG A 254 -9.41 -0.80 8.84
CA ARG A 254 -8.33 -1.68 8.39
C ARG A 254 -7.60 -2.30 9.58
N MET A 255 -8.41 -2.84 10.53
CA MET A 255 -7.92 -3.32 11.83
C MET A 255 -7.40 -4.75 11.80
N TYR A 256 -7.78 -5.55 10.81
CA TYR A 256 -7.53 -6.98 10.81
C TYR A 256 -6.72 -7.42 9.60
N LEU A 257 -5.69 -8.22 9.85
CA LEU A 257 -4.98 -8.97 8.82
C LEU A 257 -5.87 -10.04 8.19
N ALA A 258 -5.51 -10.51 7.01
CA ALA A 258 -6.06 -11.74 6.44
C ALA A 258 -5.86 -12.93 7.39
N ASP A 259 -6.54 -14.02 7.11
CA ASP A 259 -6.49 -15.23 7.92
C ASP A 259 -5.75 -16.36 7.18
N GLY A 260 -5.02 -17.17 7.94
CA GLY A 260 -4.27 -18.31 7.41
C GLY A 260 -5.13 -19.53 7.04
N GLU A 261 -6.40 -19.54 7.46
CA GLU A 261 -7.32 -20.66 7.29
C GLU A 261 -8.41 -20.34 6.25
N GLU A 262 -8.63 -21.29 5.33
CA GLU A 262 -9.79 -21.26 4.42
C GLU A 262 -11.10 -21.27 5.23
N ASN A 263 -12.12 -20.61 4.78
CA ASN A 263 -13.42 -20.37 5.46
C ASN A 263 -13.40 -19.25 6.53
N SER A 264 -12.37 -18.46 6.60
CA SER A 264 -12.33 -17.23 7.38
C SER A 264 -12.95 -16.04 6.61
N ASN A 265 -13.07 -14.90 7.28
CA ASN A 265 -13.69 -13.71 6.69
C ASN A 265 -12.86 -13.10 5.55
N LEU A 266 -11.53 -13.25 5.58
CA LEU A 266 -10.63 -12.75 4.56
C LEU A 266 -9.50 -13.79 4.36
N PHE A 267 -9.61 -14.57 3.31
CA PHE A 267 -8.63 -15.59 2.95
C PHE A 267 -8.06 -15.33 1.56
N ILE A 268 -6.73 -15.14 1.49
CA ILE A 268 -6.00 -14.98 0.23
C ILE A 268 -5.16 -16.24 0.01
N PRO A 269 -5.40 -17.00 -1.09
CA PRO A 269 -4.68 -18.26 -1.32
C PRO A 269 -3.17 -18.03 -1.57
N TYR A 270 -2.32 -18.85 -0.96
CA TYR A 270 -0.86 -18.85 -1.24
C TYR A 270 -0.53 -19.07 -2.70
N THR A 271 -1.40 -19.72 -3.46
CA THR A 271 -1.24 -19.94 -4.91
C THR A 271 -1.09 -18.64 -5.70
N TYR A 272 -1.59 -17.51 -5.20
CA TYR A 272 -1.36 -16.21 -5.83
C TYR A 272 0.11 -15.80 -5.74
N LEU A 273 0.72 -15.95 -4.58
CA LEU A 273 2.15 -15.69 -4.39
C LEU A 273 3.02 -16.66 -5.18
N GLU A 274 2.64 -17.96 -5.24
CA GLU A 274 3.36 -18.94 -6.08
C GLU A 274 3.33 -18.55 -7.55
N ALA A 275 2.17 -18.12 -8.06
CA ALA A 275 2.06 -17.67 -9.45
C ALA A 275 2.97 -16.47 -9.74
N MET A 276 3.09 -15.51 -8.82
CA MET A 276 4.02 -14.38 -8.94
C MET A 276 5.47 -14.83 -8.96
N LYS A 277 5.87 -15.77 -8.07
CA LYS A 277 7.23 -16.33 -8.02
C LYS A 277 7.60 -17.10 -9.28
N VAL A 278 6.65 -17.78 -9.91
CA VAL A 278 6.87 -18.44 -11.20
C VAL A 278 7.02 -17.41 -12.31
N TYR A 279 6.17 -16.37 -12.32
CA TYR A 279 6.19 -15.31 -13.32
C TYR A 279 7.53 -14.57 -13.38
N ILE A 280 8.11 -14.23 -12.23
CA ILE A 280 9.42 -13.54 -12.13
C ILE A 280 10.58 -14.39 -12.70
N LYS A 281 10.46 -15.72 -12.68
CA LYS A 281 11.51 -16.64 -13.15
C LYS A 281 11.48 -16.92 -14.66
N CYS A 282 10.42 -16.50 -15.34
CA CYS A 282 10.24 -16.68 -16.78
C CYS A 282 10.76 -15.49 -17.58
#